data_b8b5c2ab463f5cb6b84cb88709bf503a
#
_entry.id   b8b5c2ab463f5cb6b84cb88709bf503a
#
_cell.length_a   1.000
_cell.length_b   1.000
_cell.length_c   1.000
_cell.angle_alpha   90.00
_cell.angle_beta   90.00
_cell.angle_gamma   90.00
#
_symmetry.space_group_name_H-M   'P 1'
#
loop_
_entity.id
_entity.type
_entity.pdbx_description
1 polymer ?
#
loop_
_entity_poly.entity_id
_entity_poly.type
_entity_poly.pdbx_seq_one_letter_code
_entity_poly.pdbx_strand_id
1 'polypeptide(L)'
;KTAYSGFKLPTVLGSYGQNLATTQQINKTLKEWQNVGYMARVNYNYANKYYLTANFRRDGFSGFAKGSKWANFPGVSAAWTLSQEDFMQNVIPGLSFLKLRGSYGLTGNQSIEAYATLATVASGYTWYDASSLYIYQNSLANEELTWATTKTGNFGLDFGFLDGRISGSIDVYKSKTNDMLLNRSLPYMTGFSEAKFNAGEVMNRGVELSLNTVNINGDGKDNFRWESGLTFYRNKNKIVHLFGKDANGKEANDTGNATTNGYETARALVIGESINAAWDLKMLGIFQSQAEIDSYVDANGNKIQPDAVPGDIKFLDYNGDGKISTDDRHCIG
;
A
#
# COMPACT_ATOMS: atom_id res chain seq x y z
N LYS A 1 21.91 -12.99 -10.66
CA LYS A 1 23.14 -12.31 -10.26
C LYS A 1 24.10 -13.36 -9.72
N THR A 2 25.29 -13.45 -10.28
CA THR A 2 26.29 -14.42 -9.83
C THR A 2 27.43 -13.66 -9.18
N ALA A 3 27.81 -14.04 -7.97
CA ALA A 3 28.94 -13.45 -7.26
C ALA A 3 30.00 -14.54 -7.02
N TYR A 4 31.23 -14.24 -7.36
CA TYR A 4 32.39 -15.08 -7.11
C TYR A 4 33.45 -14.27 -6.36
N SER A 5 34.18 -14.87 -5.46
CA SER A 5 35.27 -14.23 -4.75
C SER A 5 36.55 -15.08 -4.75
N GLY A 6 37.70 -14.43 -4.64
CA GLY A 6 38.99 -15.11 -4.57
C GLY A 6 39.53 -15.66 -5.91
N PHE A 7 39.06 -15.13 -7.04
CA PHE A 7 39.60 -15.49 -8.34
C PHE A 7 40.95 -14.86 -8.61
N LYS A 8 41.89 -15.68 -9.10
CA LYS A 8 43.17 -15.21 -9.65
C LYS A 8 43.12 -14.91 -11.14
N LEU A 9 42.02 -15.29 -11.84
CA LEU A 9 41.79 -15.07 -13.25
C LEU A 9 40.60 -14.14 -13.46
N PRO A 10 40.61 -13.34 -14.53
CA PRO A 10 39.50 -12.44 -14.81
C PRO A 10 38.19 -13.18 -15.03
N THR A 11 37.07 -12.55 -14.68
CA THR A 11 35.70 -13.06 -14.69
C THR A 11 35.13 -13.48 -16.04
N VAL A 12 35.94 -13.55 -17.08
CA VAL A 12 35.56 -13.91 -18.45
C VAL A 12 34.99 -15.33 -18.57
N LEU A 13 35.35 -16.22 -17.65
CA LEU A 13 34.91 -17.62 -17.67
C LEU A 13 33.53 -17.86 -17.05
N GLY A 14 32.88 -16.83 -16.47
CA GLY A 14 31.55 -16.96 -15.89
C GLY A 14 31.43 -18.14 -14.93
N SER A 15 30.43 -18.98 -15.12
CA SER A 15 30.19 -20.15 -14.26
C SER A 15 31.22 -21.26 -14.41
N TYR A 16 31.98 -21.29 -15.47
CA TYR A 16 33.04 -22.30 -15.69
C TYR A 16 34.30 -22.07 -14.83
N GLY A 17 34.49 -20.84 -14.36
CA GLY A 17 35.65 -20.51 -13.50
C GLY A 17 35.45 -20.80 -12.00
N GLN A 18 34.33 -21.37 -11.60
CA GLN A 18 33.99 -21.62 -10.18
C GLN A 18 35.01 -22.47 -9.43
N ASN A 19 35.57 -23.46 -10.11
CA ASN A 19 36.57 -24.39 -9.54
C ASN A 19 37.93 -23.74 -9.23
N LEU A 20 38.16 -22.54 -9.75
CA LEU A 20 39.39 -21.77 -9.61
C LEU A 20 39.34 -20.76 -8.45
N ALA A 21 38.19 -20.62 -7.80
CA ALA A 21 38.02 -19.73 -6.68
C ALA A 21 38.66 -20.31 -5.39
N THR A 22 39.40 -19.47 -4.68
CA THR A 22 40.02 -19.85 -3.39
C THR A 22 39.00 -19.91 -2.26
N THR A 23 37.87 -19.17 -2.41
CA THR A 23 36.74 -19.20 -1.46
C THR A 23 35.49 -19.51 -2.27
N GLN A 24 34.91 -20.68 -2.05
CA GLN A 24 33.73 -21.13 -2.78
C GLN A 24 32.45 -20.65 -2.08
N GLN A 25 32.11 -19.38 -2.24
CA GLN A 25 30.75 -18.88 -2.00
C GLN A 25 30.08 -18.59 -3.34
N ILE A 26 29.34 -19.56 -3.86
CA ILE A 26 28.68 -19.47 -5.15
C ILE A 26 27.19 -19.26 -4.93
N ASN A 27 26.73 -18.04 -5.13
CA ASN A 27 25.32 -17.71 -5.18
C ASN A 27 24.93 -17.41 -6.63
N LYS A 28 24.21 -18.32 -7.27
CA LYS A 28 23.63 -18.12 -8.59
C LYS A 28 22.11 -18.04 -8.48
N THR A 29 21.54 -16.90 -8.82
CA THR A 29 20.08 -16.70 -8.86
C THR A 29 19.68 -16.39 -10.31
N LEU A 30 18.80 -17.20 -10.87
CA LEU A 30 18.12 -16.96 -12.13
C LEU A 30 16.64 -16.73 -11.84
N LYS A 31 16.12 -15.57 -12.24
CA LYS A 31 14.69 -15.24 -12.15
C LYS A 31 14.20 -14.89 -13.56
N GLU A 32 13.20 -15.61 -14.03
CA GLU A 32 12.57 -15.38 -15.32
C GLU A 32 11.07 -15.21 -15.14
N TRP A 33 10.52 -14.22 -15.82
CA TRP A 33 9.07 -14.01 -15.89
C TRP A 33 8.70 -13.38 -17.22
N GLN A 34 7.45 -13.53 -17.60
CA GLN A 34 6.88 -12.93 -18.81
C GLN A 34 5.55 -12.25 -18.48
N ASN A 35 5.37 -11.09 -19.08
CA ASN A 35 4.11 -10.34 -19.06
C ASN A 35 3.60 -10.20 -20.49
N VAL A 36 2.32 -10.41 -20.69
CA VAL A 36 1.63 -10.20 -21.95
C VAL A 36 0.36 -9.41 -21.67
N GLY A 37 0.11 -8.36 -22.43
CA GLY A 37 -1.10 -7.55 -22.27
C GLY A 37 -1.77 -7.26 -23.62
N TYR A 38 -3.09 -7.43 -23.65
CA TYR A 38 -3.93 -7.02 -24.77
C TYR A 38 -4.83 -5.89 -24.31
N MET A 39 -4.92 -4.82 -25.11
CA MET A 39 -5.73 -3.66 -24.77
C MET A 39 -6.58 -3.25 -25.97
N ALA A 40 -7.82 -2.89 -25.69
CA ALA A 40 -8.72 -2.21 -26.61
C ALA A 40 -9.33 -0.98 -25.92
N ARG A 41 -9.45 0.11 -26.67
CA ARG A 41 -10.10 1.35 -26.20
C ARG A 41 -10.99 1.93 -27.27
N VAL A 42 -12.18 2.36 -26.88
CA VAL A 42 -13.12 3.09 -27.72
C VAL A 42 -13.41 4.43 -27.05
N ASN A 43 -13.24 5.51 -27.80
CA ASN A 43 -13.62 6.85 -27.35
C ASN A 43 -14.72 7.36 -28.29
N TYR A 44 -15.79 7.83 -27.72
CA TYR A 44 -16.90 8.44 -28.41
C TYR A 44 -17.09 9.86 -27.92
N ASN A 45 -17.18 10.81 -28.86
CA ASN A 45 -17.48 12.19 -28.58
C ASN A 45 -18.66 12.61 -29.46
N TYR A 46 -19.70 13.16 -28.83
CA TYR A 46 -20.85 13.71 -29.53
C TYR A 46 -20.99 15.19 -29.24
N ALA A 47 -20.97 16.00 -30.30
CA ALA A 47 -21.16 17.46 -30.29
C ALA A 47 -20.19 18.20 -29.31
N ASN A 48 -19.07 17.64 -28.94
CA ASN A 48 -18.17 18.14 -27.88
C ASN A 48 -18.87 18.38 -26.53
N LYS A 49 -20.05 17.82 -26.34
CA LYS A 49 -20.86 17.88 -25.12
C LYS A 49 -20.75 16.59 -24.31
N TYR A 50 -20.90 15.45 -24.98
CA TYR A 50 -20.95 14.12 -24.34
C TYR A 50 -19.77 13.27 -24.76
N TYR A 51 -19.09 12.73 -23.79
CA TYR A 51 -17.92 11.89 -23.99
C TYR A 51 -18.15 10.55 -23.31
N LEU A 52 -17.84 9.48 -24.00
CA LEU A 52 -17.87 8.14 -23.47
C LEU A 52 -16.56 7.44 -23.86
N THR A 53 -15.89 6.82 -22.88
CA THR A 53 -14.72 6.00 -23.12
C THR A 53 -14.97 4.62 -22.50
N ALA A 54 -14.75 3.58 -23.27
CA ALA A 54 -14.67 2.22 -22.78
C ALA A 54 -13.29 1.66 -23.08
N ASN A 55 -12.68 1.05 -22.09
CA ASN A 55 -11.41 0.36 -22.22
C ASN A 55 -11.50 -1.05 -21.65
N PHE A 56 -10.81 -1.96 -22.27
CA PHE A 56 -10.66 -3.33 -21.81
C PHE A 56 -9.20 -3.72 -21.92
N ARG A 57 -8.67 -4.27 -20.84
CA ARG A 57 -7.33 -4.81 -20.80
C ARG A 57 -7.35 -6.23 -20.25
N ARG A 58 -6.64 -7.12 -20.93
CA ARG A 58 -6.40 -8.48 -20.48
C ARG A 58 -4.91 -8.68 -20.32
N ASP A 59 -4.49 -8.97 -19.10
CA ASP A 59 -3.09 -9.16 -18.76
C ASP A 59 -2.81 -10.60 -18.34
N GLY A 60 -1.66 -11.09 -18.76
CA GLY A 60 -1.14 -12.40 -18.39
C GLY A 60 0.23 -12.27 -17.72
N PHE A 61 0.42 -13.01 -16.64
CA PHE A 61 1.69 -13.07 -15.90
C PHE A 61 2.11 -14.51 -15.67
N SER A 62 3.33 -14.85 -16.07
CA SER A 62 3.85 -16.22 -15.97
C SER A 62 4.07 -16.70 -14.54
N GLY A 63 4.25 -15.77 -13.57
CA GLY A 63 4.53 -16.07 -12.17
C GLY A 63 3.35 -16.69 -11.40
N PHE A 64 2.11 -16.59 -11.93
CA PHE A 64 0.95 -17.24 -11.35
C PHE A 64 0.79 -18.68 -11.84
N ALA A 65 0.11 -19.51 -11.06
CA ALA A 65 -0.18 -20.91 -11.39
C ALA A 65 -1.12 -21.05 -12.59
N LYS A 66 -1.23 -22.26 -13.11
CA LYS A 66 -2.14 -22.59 -14.21
C LYS A 66 -3.58 -22.30 -13.79
N GLY A 67 -4.26 -21.44 -14.58
CA GLY A 67 -5.64 -21.02 -14.31
C GLY A 67 -5.73 -19.57 -13.77
N SER A 68 -4.72 -19.08 -13.06
CA SER A 68 -4.70 -17.74 -12.46
C SER A 68 -3.82 -16.74 -13.22
N LYS A 69 -3.16 -17.18 -14.32
CA LYS A 69 -2.21 -16.34 -15.07
C LYS A 69 -2.84 -15.13 -15.74
N TRP A 70 -4.11 -15.19 -16.11
CA TRP A 70 -4.78 -14.17 -16.87
C TRP A 70 -5.88 -13.48 -16.06
N ALA A 71 -5.93 -12.15 -16.15
CA ALA A 71 -6.99 -11.35 -15.56
C ALA A 71 -7.51 -10.29 -16.56
N ASN A 72 -8.75 -9.84 -16.34
CA ASN A 72 -9.43 -8.90 -17.19
C ASN A 72 -9.72 -7.62 -16.39
N PHE A 73 -9.42 -6.47 -17.00
CA PHE A 73 -9.53 -5.16 -16.37
C PHE A 73 -10.35 -4.22 -17.27
N PRO A 74 -11.69 -4.28 -17.19
CA PRO A 74 -12.56 -3.34 -17.87
C PRO A 74 -12.57 -1.98 -17.16
N GLY A 75 -12.82 -0.93 -17.93
CA GLY A 75 -13.05 0.41 -17.42
C GLY A 75 -13.97 1.20 -18.32
N VAL A 76 -14.76 2.07 -17.73
CA VAL A 76 -15.67 2.97 -18.42
C VAL A 76 -15.59 4.36 -17.80
N SER A 77 -15.66 5.38 -18.63
CA SER A 77 -15.80 6.76 -18.17
C SER A 77 -16.76 7.52 -19.06
N ALA A 78 -17.51 8.42 -18.44
CA ALA A 78 -18.38 9.35 -19.12
C ALA A 78 -18.06 10.78 -18.67
N ALA A 79 -18.22 11.74 -19.57
CA ALA A 79 -18.13 13.14 -19.20
C ALA A 79 -19.13 13.95 -19.99
N TRP A 80 -19.62 15.04 -19.36
CA TRP A 80 -20.61 15.94 -19.91
C TRP A 80 -20.15 17.38 -19.72
N THR A 81 -19.98 18.10 -20.83
CA THR A 81 -19.64 19.52 -20.83
C THR A 81 -20.91 20.33 -20.70
N LEU A 82 -21.33 20.59 -19.48
CA LEU A 82 -22.53 21.34 -19.15
C LEU A 82 -22.53 22.75 -19.72
N SER A 83 -21.39 23.42 -19.71
CA SER A 83 -21.27 24.81 -20.23
C SER A 83 -21.60 24.95 -21.72
N GLN A 84 -21.65 23.84 -22.46
CA GLN A 84 -22.01 23.85 -23.87
C GLN A 84 -23.50 23.61 -24.12
N GLU A 85 -24.31 23.41 -23.07
CA GLU A 85 -25.75 23.24 -23.21
C GLU A 85 -26.45 24.58 -23.27
N ASP A 86 -27.48 24.67 -24.10
CA ASP A 86 -28.23 25.91 -24.32
C ASP A 86 -28.88 26.43 -23.03
N PHE A 87 -29.32 25.50 -22.15
CA PHE A 87 -29.90 25.85 -20.86
C PHE A 87 -28.90 26.43 -19.86
N MET A 88 -27.60 26.21 -20.07
CA MET A 88 -26.55 26.74 -19.20
C MET A 88 -25.98 28.08 -19.66
N GLN A 89 -26.32 28.49 -20.87
CA GLN A 89 -25.89 29.79 -21.40
C GLN A 89 -26.50 30.91 -20.55
N ASN A 90 -25.66 31.78 -20.03
CA ASN A 90 -26.03 32.94 -19.20
C ASN A 90 -26.68 32.63 -17.84
N VAL A 91 -26.72 31.37 -17.39
CA VAL A 91 -27.24 30.99 -16.06
C VAL A 91 -26.32 31.44 -14.94
N ILE A 92 -25.02 31.28 -15.14
CA ILE A 92 -24.01 31.65 -14.17
C ILE A 92 -23.09 32.71 -14.76
N PRO A 93 -23.14 33.97 -14.28
CA PRO A 93 -22.30 35.03 -14.80
C PRO A 93 -20.81 34.69 -14.70
N GLY A 94 -20.05 34.86 -15.78
CA GLY A 94 -18.62 34.61 -15.83
C GLY A 94 -18.21 33.14 -15.91
N LEU A 95 -19.15 32.20 -15.98
CA LEU A 95 -18.84 30.78 -16.20
C LEU A 95 -18.37 30.58 -17.65
N SER A 96 -17.10 30.15 -17.82
CA SER A 96 -16.51 29.88 -19.13
C SER A 96 -16.50 28.38 -19.45
N PHE A 97 -16.40 27.53 -18.44
CA PHE A 97 -16.30 26.09 -18.60
C PHE A 97 -16.86 25.36 -17.40
N LEU A 98 -17.67 24.32 -17.65
CA LEU A 98 -18.17 23.42 -16.62
C LEU A 98 -18.33 22.03 -17.22
N LYS A 99 -17.64 21.04 -16.62
CA LYS A 99 -17.67 19.66 -17.09
C LYS A 99 -17.75 18.69 -15.92
N LEU A 100 -18.74 17.81 -15.98
CA LEU A 100 -18.85 16.67 -15.06
C LEU A 100 -18.13 15.46 -15.64
N ARG A 101 -17.48 14.70 -14.80
CA ARG A 101 -16.77 13.45 -15.15
C ARG A 101 -17.14 12.35 -14.17
N GLY A 102 -17.35 11.15 -14.69
CA GLY A 102 -17.50 9.95 -13.88
C GLY A 102 -16.74 8.80 -14.50
N SER A 103 -16.08 8.01 -13.70
CA SER A 103 -15.39 6.82 -14.18
C SER A 103 -15.47 5.67 -13.17
N TYR A 104 -15.48 4.46 -13.72
CA TYR A 104 -15.36 3.24 -12.95
C TYR A 104 -14.47 2.25 -13.70
N GLY A 105 -13.52 1.65 -13.00
CA GLY A 105 -12.61 0.72 -13.63
C GLY A 105 -11.95 -0.24 -12.64
N LEU A 106 -11.44 -1.32 -13.22
CA LEU A 106 -10.67 -2.33 -12.53
C LEU A 106 -9.21 -2.23 -12.98
N THR A 107 -8.29 -2.38 -12.01
CA THR A 107 -6.86 -2.52 -12.26
C THR A 107 -6.33 -3.71 -11.48
N GLY A 108 -5.33 -4.40 -12.04
CA GLY A 108 -4.70 -5.55 -11.41
C GLY A 108 -3.29 -5.23 -10.92
N ASN A 109 -2.90 -5.88 -9.86
CA ASN A 109 -1.54 -5.86 -9.35
C ASN A 109 -1.01 -7.30 -9.26
N GLN A 110 0.17 -7.52 -9.83
CA GLN A 110 0.89 -8.80 -9.88
C GLN A 110 2.13 -8.81 -8.97
N SER A 111 2.12 -8.07 -7.86
CA SER A 111 3.28 -7.89 -6.97
C SER A 111 3.68 -9.18 -6.24
N ILE A 112 3.99 -10.23 -7.01
CA ILE A 112 4.63 -11.45 -6.50
C ILE A 112 5.99 -11.62 -7.19
N GLU A 113 6.92 -12.25 -6.48
CA GLU A 113 8.18 -12.66 -7.08
C GLU A 113 7.97 -13.82 -8.07
N ALA A 114 8.91 -13.94 -9.02
CA ALA A 114 8.97 -15.13 -9.86
C ALA A 114 9.06 -16.39 -8.97
N TYR A 115 8.29 -17.41 -9.32
CA TYR A 115 8.23 -18.69 -8.60
C TYR A 115 7.59 -18.64 -7.21
N ALA A 116 6.95 -17.54 -6.79
CA ALA A 116 6.30 -17.42 -5.49
C ALA A 116 5.14 -18.42 -5.27
N THR A 117 4.60 -19.00 -6.35
CA THR A 117 3.56 -20.05 -6.31
C THR A 117 4.13 -21.44 -6.04
N LEU A 118 5.46 -21.60 -6.15
CA LEU A 118 6.14 -22.87 -6.00
C LEU A 118 6.77 -23.02 -4.62
N ALA A 119 6.87 -24.26 -4.14
CA ALA A 119 7.71 -24.54 -3.00
C ALA A 119 9.18 -24.35 -3.37
N THR A 120 9.93 -23.75 -2.47
CA THR A 120 11.38 -23.62 -2.61
C THR A 120 12.09 -24.57 -1.67
N VAL A 121 13.27 -25.01 -2.06
CA VAL A 121 14.17 -25.79 -1.22
C VAL A 121 15.39 -24.97 -0.84
N ALA A 122 15.89 -25.20 0.35
CA ALA A 122 17.14 -24.66 0.82
C ALA A 122 18.06 -25.81 1.27
N SER A 123 19.33 -25.53 1.40
CA SER A 123 20.32 -26.48 1.87
C SER A 123 21.08 -25.91 3.06
N GLY A 124 21.47 -26.76 3.98
CA GLY A 124 22.30 -26.42 5.13
C GLY A 124 23.24 -27.54 5.49
N TYR A 125 24.14 -27.24 6.39
CA TYR A 125 25.04 -28.25 6.96
C TYR A 125 24.60 -28.63 8.36
N THR A 126 24.77 -29.89 8.73
CA THR A 126 24.44 -30.34 10.08
C THR A 126 25.37 -29.66 11.09
N TRP A 127 24.85 -29.35 12.28
CA TRP A 127 25.61 -28.63 13.30
C TRP A 127 26.75 -29.45 13.93
N TYR A 128 26.70 -30.79 13.89
CA TYR A 128 27.71 -31.69 14.41
C TYR A 128 28.69 -32.18 13.34
N ASP A 129 28.36 -32.02 12.04
CA ASP A 129 29.22 -32.39 10.92
C ASP A 129 29.03 -31.39 9.75
N ALA A 130 29.96 -30.44 9.64
CA ALA A 130 29.95 -29.42 8.62
C ALA A 130 30.13 -29.94 7.18
N SER A 131 30.47 -31.24 7.03
CA SER A 131 30.57 -31.90 5.71
C SER A 131 29.26 -32.53 5.25
N SER A 132 28.31 -32.73 6.16
CA SER A 132 27.01 -33.34 5.86
C SER A 132 25.98 -32.32 5.43
N LEU A 133 25.71 -32.25 4.11
CA LEU A 133 24.70 -31.40 3.52
C LEU A 133 23.32 -32.02 3.70
N TYR A 134 22.35 -31.22 4.14
CA TYR A 134 20.92 -31.57 4.09
C TYR A 134 20.14 -30.58 3.24
N ILE A 135 19.04 -31.07 2.63
CA ILE A 135 18.13 -30.29 1.83
C ILE A 135 16.77 -30.34 2.51
N TYR A 136 16.13 -29.18 2.63
CA TYR A 136 14.81 -29.07 3.24
C TYR A 136 13.92 -28.09 2.45
N GLN A 137 12.61 -28.26 2.57
CA GLN A 137 11.65 -27.34 2.01
C GLN A 137 11.67 -26.04 2.82
N ASN A 138 11.91 -24.90 2.13
CA ASN A 138 12.05 -23.58 2.76
C ASN A 138 10.77 -22.75 2.70
N SER A 139 9.90 -23.02 1.73
CA SER A 139 8.61 -22.32 1.59
C SER A 139 7.50 -23.26 1.13
N LEU A 140 6.28 -22.95 1.52
CA LEU A 140 5.09 -23.65 1.01
C LEU A 140 4.74 -23.16 -0.40
N ALA A 141 4.32 -24.11 -1.25
CA ALA A 141 3.67 -23.77 -2.50
C ALA A 141 2.27 -23.21 -2.23
N ASN A 142 1.87 -22.23 -3.02
CA ASN A 142 0.49 -21.78 -3.07
C ASN A 142 0.09 -21.52 -4.52
N GLU A 143 -0.57 -22.51 -5.11
CA GLU A 143 -1.06 -22.46 -6.50
C GLU A 143 -2.33 -21.62 -6.65
N GLU A 144 -2.97 -21.23 -5.54
CA GLU A 144 -4.18 -20.39 -5.55
C GLU A 144 -3.87 -18.91 -5.68
N LEU A 145 -2.58 -18.51 -5.64
CA LEU A 145 -2.18 -17.13 -5.80
C LEU A 145 -2.65 -16.56 -7.12
N THR A 146 -3.33 -15.41 -7.03
CA THR A 146 -3.90 -14.70 -8.17
C THR A 146 -3.67 -13.19 -8.07
N TRP A 147 -4.19 -12.45 -9.03
CA TRP A 147 -4.09 -11.00 -9.12
C TRP A 147 -4.80 -10.31 -7.95
N ALA A 148 -4.12 -9.39 -7.29
CA ALA A 148 -4.81 -8.40 -6.46
C ALA A 148 -5.56 -7.42 -7.38
N THR A 149 -6.84 -7.17 -7.10
CA THR A 149 -7.71 -6.36 -7.95
C THR A 149 -8.17 -5.11 -7.23
N THR A 150 -7.95 -3.95 -7.84
CA THR A 150 -8.46 -2.67 -7.35
C THR A 150 -9.60 -2.18 -8.21
N LYS A 151 -10.75 -1.93 -7.58
CA LYS A 151 -11.95 -1.32 -8.16
C LYS A 151 -11.97 0.14 -7.76
N THR A 152 -11.96 1.05 -8.73
CA THR A 152 -11.96 2.49 -8.47
C THR A 152 -13.14 3.15 -9.15
N GLY A 153 -13.92 3.90 -8.38
CA GLY A 153 -14.91 4.85 -8.86
C GLY A 153 -14.43 6.27 -8.58
N ASN A 154 -14.51 7.14 -9.57
CA ASN A 154 -14.18 8.56 -9.46
C ASN A 154 -15.32 9.39 -10.04
N PHE A 155 -15.64 10.50 -9.36
CA PHE A 155 -16.51 11.57 -9.84
C PHE A 155 -15.74 12.88 -9.76
N GLY A 156 -15.73 13.62 -10.87
CA GLY A 156 -14.99 14.87 -11.00
C GLY A 156 -15.83 16.00 -11.58
N LEU A 157 -15.52 17.21 -11.17
CA LEU A 157 -16.06 18.46 -11.68
C LEU A 157 -14.89 19.34 -12.13
N ASP A 158 -14.86 19.70 -13.42
CA ASP A 158 -13.94 20.71 -13.92
C ASP A 158 -14.70 22.01 -14.13
N PHE A 159 -14.10 23.13 -13.73
CA PHE A 159 -14.72 24.45 -13.86
C PHE A 159 -13.74 25.51 -14.35
N GLY A 160 -14.26 26.51 -14.99
CA GLY A 160 -13.52 27.69 -15.42
C GLY A 160 -14.43 28.93 -15.38
N PHE A 161 -13.89 30.04 -14.90
CA PHE A 161 -14.55 31.32 -14.79
C PHE A 161 -13.70 32.44 -15.41
N LEU A 162 -14.36 33.53 -15.80
CA LEU A 162 -13.71 34.74 -16.30
C LEU A 162 -12.73 34.45 -17.46
N ASP A 163 -13.24 33.77 -18.49
CA ASP A 163 -12.47 33.35 -19.66
C ASP A 163 -11.19 32.55 -19.32
N GLY A 164 -11.32 31.68 -18.30
CA GLY A 164 -10.24 30.81 -17.87
C GLY A 164 -9.24 31.45 -16.89
N ARG A 165 -9.50 32.68 -16.43
CA ARG A 165 -8.65 33.30 -15.40
C ARG A 165 -8.71 32.57 -14.07
N ILE A 166 -9.82 31.90 -13.77
CA ILE A 166 -9.97 31.01 -12.65
C ILE A 166 -10.36 29.66 -13.21
N SER A 167 -9.57 28.63 -12.98
CA SER A 167 -9.86 27.26 -13.42
C SER A 167 -9.49 26.26 -12.35
N GLY A 168 -10.17 25.14 -12.31
CA GLY A 168 -9.86 24.11 -11.34
C GLY A 168 -10.63 22.83 -11.56
N SER A 169 -10.34 21.87 -10.71
CA SER A 169 -11.06 20.60 -10.64
C SER A 169 -11.28 20.16 -9.20
N ILE A 170 -12.38 19.47 -8.98
CA ILE A 170 -12.70 18.78 -7.74
C ILE A 170 -12.96 17.33 -8.11
N ASP A 171 -12.20 16.42 -7.50
CA ASP A 171 -12.36 14.99 -7.69
C ASP A 171 -12.66 14.30 -6.36
N VAL A 172 -13.64 13.40 -6.37
CA VAL A 172 -13.97 12.53 -5.24
C VAL A 172 -13.84 11.09 -5.71
N TYR A 173 -13.05 10.31 -5.01
CA TYR A 173 -12.82 8.92 -5.39
C TYR A 173 -13.00 7.95 -4.23
N LYS A 174 -13.33 6.73 -4.62
CA LYS A 174 -13.32 5.57 -3.74
C LYS A 174 -12.70 4.40 -4.48
N SER A 175 -11.67 3.81 -3.90
CA SER A 175 -11.03 2.62 -4.43
C SER A 175 -11.02 1.51 -3.38
N LYS A 176 -11.20 0.29 -3.86
CA LYS A 176 -11.25 -0.92 -3.04
C LYS A 176 -10.33 -1.96 -3.67
N THR A 177 -9.28 -2.35 -2.94
CA THR A 177 -8.36 -3.40 -3.34
C THR A 177 -8.71 -4.68 -2.62
N ASN A 178 -9.02 -5.71 -3.37
CA ASN A 178 -9.30 -7.05 -2.88
C ASN A 178 -8.15 -7.99 -3.23
N ASP A 179 -8.11 -9.13 -2.53
CA ASP A 179 -7.15 -10.21 -2.79
C ASP A 179 -5.70 -9.73 -2.73
N MET A 180 -5.38 -8.88 -1.74
CA MET A 180 -4.02 -8.40 -1.53
C MET A 180 -3.08 -9.57 -1.27
N LEU A 181 -1.89 -9.47 -1.84
CA LEU A 181 -0.84 -10.48 -1.66
C LEU A 181 -0.09 -10.20 -0.36
N LEU A 182 -0.45 -10.91 0.69
CA LEU A 182 0.09 -10.74 2.04
C LEU A 182 0.80 -12.02 2.50
N ASN A 183 1.85 -11.85 3.32
CA ASN A 183 2.44 -12.95 4.06
C ASN A 183 1.61 -13.18 5.32
N ARG A 184 1.20 -14.40 5.56
CA ARG A 184 0.51 -14.83 6.77
C ARG A 184 1.44 -15.68 7.61
N SER A 185 1.60 -15.33 8.88
CA SER A 185 2.32 -16.14 9.85
C SER A 185 1.63 -17.48 10.06
N LEU A 186 2.40 -18.54 10.11
CA LEU A 186 1.93 -19.90 10.31
C LEU A 186 2.33 -20.42 11.68
N PRO A 187 1.54 -21.33 12.30
CA PRO A 187 1.92 -22.01 13.53
C PRO A 187 3.23 -22.79 13.34
N TYR A 188 4.13 -22.74 14.30
CA TYR A 188 5.44 -23.42 14.26
C TYR A 188 5.37 -24.92 13.97
N MET A 189 4.26 -25.59 14.36
CA MET A 189 4.03 -27.00 14.08
C MET A 189 3.93 -27.34 12.59
N THR A 190 3.71 -26.34 11.72
CA THR A 190 3.72 -26.52 10.26
C THR A 190 5.14 -26.65 9.69
N GLY A 191 6.16 -26.31 10.45
CA GLY A 191 7.55 -26.24 10.00
C GLY A 191 7.90 -25.00 9.17
N PHE A 192 6.96 -24.07 8.99
CA PHE A 192 7.14 -22.84 8.21
C PHE A 192 6.75 -21.62 9.06
N SER A 193 7.48 -20.51 8.89
CA SER A 193 7.19 -19.27 9.59
C SER A 193 6.04 -18.49 8.96
N GLU A 194 5.97 -18.50 7.64
CA GLU A 194 4.97 -17.76 6.88
C GLU A 194 4.67 -18.40 5.51
N ALA A 195 3.55 -18.03 4.93
CA ALA A 195 3.22 -18.31 3.53
C ALA A 195 2.45 -17.15 2.91
N LYS A 196 2.55 -17.02 1.58
CA LYS A 196 1.83 -15.98 0.82
C LYS A 196 0.42 -16.44 0.50
N PHE A 197 -0.54 -15.52 0.70
CA PHE A 197 -1.95 -15.72 0.37
C PHE A 197 -2.51 -14.47 -0.30
N ASN A 198 -3.54 -14.68 -1.12
CA ASN A 198 -4.44 -13.60 -1.50
C ASN A 198 -5.41 -13.39 -0.35
N ALA A 199 -5.20 -12.35 0.42
CA ALA A 199 -6.03 -12.05 1.56
C ALA A 199 -6.06 -10.55 1.81
N GLY A 200 -7.10 -10.15 2.52
CA GLY A 200 -7.25 -8.76 2.88
C GLY A 200 -7.92 -7.90 1.81
N GLU A 201 -8.53 -6.88 2.33
CA GLU A 201 -9.24 -5.86 1.60
C GLU A 201 -8.91 -4.51 2.19
N VAL A 202 -8.49 -3.57 1.33
CA VAL A 202 -8.19 -2.20 1.73
C VAL A 202 -9.03 -1.24 0.91
N MET A 203 -9.59 -0.25 1.58
CA MET A 203 -10.37 0.82 0.99
C MET A 203 -9.61 2.13 1.12
N ASN A 204 -9.52 2.87 0.01
CA ASN A 204 -9.09 4.26 -0.03
C ASN A 204 -10.25 5.14 -0.49
N ARG A 205 -10.41 6.28 0.13
CA ARG A 205 -11.33 7.33 -0.32
C ARG A 205 -10.69 8.68 -0.12
N GLY A 206 -10.93 9.58 -1.06
CA GLY A 206 -10.33 10.89 -0.97
C GLY A 206 -11.06 11.94 -1.77
N VAL A 207 -10.62 13.16 -1.52
CA VAL A 207 -11.02 14.37 -2.22
C VAL A 207 -9.75 15.07 -2.68
N GLU A 208 -9.76 15.52 -3.92
CA GLU A 208 -8.67 16.29 -4.52
C GLU A 208 -9.27 17.58 -5.07
N LEU A 209 -8.59 18.70 -4.82
CA LEU A 209 -8.94 20.04 -5.32
C LEU A 209 -7.70 20.61 -6.00
N SER A 210 -7.88 21.07 -7.23
CA SER A 210 -6.89 21.86 -7.95
C SER A 210 -7.52 23.19 -8.33
N LEU A 211 -6.85 24.30 -8.05
CA LEU A 211 -7.27 25.64 -8.39
C LEU A 211 -6.09 26.38 -9.01
N ASN A 212 -6.30 26.93 -10.19
CA ASN A 212 -5.34 27.78 -10.90
C ASN A 212 -5.97 29.13 -11.17
N THR A 213 -5.22 30.20 -10.92
CA THR A 213 -5.68 31.57 -11.14
C THR A 213 -4.64 32.36 -11.92
N VAL A 214 -5.09 33.12 -12.91
CA VAL A 214 -4.31 34.15 -13.60
C VAL A 214 -4.65 35.49 -12.94
N ASN A 215 -3.83 35.92 -12.00
CA ASN A 215 -4.06 37.12 -11.21
C ASN A 215 -3.80 38.38 -12.03
N ILE A 216 -2.67 38.40 -12.76
CA ILE A 216 -2.30 39.46 -13.68
C ILE A 216 -1.97 38.81 -15.02
N ASN A 217 -2.63 39.28 -16.08
CA ASN A 217 -2.34 38.84 -17.44
C ASN A 217 -1.59 40.00 -18.14
N GLY A 218 -0.35 39.79 -18.46
CA GLY A 218 0.57 40.81 -18.96
C GLY A 218 0.24 41.34 -20.37
N ASP A 219 -0.89 42.02 -20.52
CA ASP A 219 -1.30 42.64 -21.78
C ASP A 219 -0.68 44.04 -21.99
N GLY A 220 0.23 44.45 -21.09
CA GLY A 220 0.86 45.77 -21.09
C GLY A 220 2.28 45.81 -21.56
N LYS A 221 2.87 47.04 -21.62
CA LYS A 221 4.27 47.27 -22.01
C LYS A 221 5.32 46.49 -21.21
N ASP A 222 4.95 46.04 -19.99
CA ASP A 222 5.88 45.37 -19.06
C ASP A 222 5.75 43.84 -19.05
N ASN A 223 4.84 43.26 -19.83
CA ASN A 223 4.62 41.80 -19.97
C ASN A 223 4.63 41.02 -18.64
N PHE A 224 4.31 41.66 -17.51
CA PHE A 224 4.26 41.01 -16.22
C PHE A 224 3.01 40.11 -16.13
N ARG A 225 3.23 38.82 -15.92
CA ARG A 225 2.19 37.82 -15.73
C ARG A 225 2.37 37.17 -14.37
N TRP A 226 1.27 37.10 -13.62
CA TRP A 226 1.25 36.42 -12.32
C TRP A 226 0.15 35.38 -12.28
N GLU A 227 0.53 34.15 -12.05
CA GLU A 227 -0.34 33.00 -11.87
C GLU A 227 -0.15 32.42 -10.47
N SER A 228 -1.23 31.85 -9.90
CA SER A 228 -1.17 31.12 -8.64
C SER A 228 -1.84 29.76 -8.80
N GLY A 229 -1.25 28.72 -8.24
CA GLY A 229 -1.79 27.37 -8.19
C GLY A 229 -1.92 26.88 -6.76
N LEU A 230 -3.05 26.29 -6.43
CA LEU A 230 -3.32 25.61 -5.16
C LEU A 230 -3.76 24.18 -5.44
N THR A 231 -3.11 23.24 -4.79
CA THR A 231 -3.55 21.84 -4.80
C THR A 231 -3.77 21.39 -3.36
N PHE A 232 -4.93 20.81 -3.11
CA PHE A 232 -5.29 20.21 -1.84
C PHE A 232 -5.75 18.78 -2.08
N TYR A 233 -5.28 17.85 -1.26
CA TYR A 233 -5.77 16.49 -1.28
C TYR A 233 -5.93 15.94 0.15
N ARG A 234 -6.93 15.09 0.32
CA ARG A 234 -7.12 14.33 1.55
C ARG A 234 -7.50 12.90 1.18
N ASN A 235 -6.67 11.95 1.60
CA ASN A 235 -6.94 10.52 1.45
C ASN A 235 -7.16 9.88 2.83
N LYS A 236 -8.11 8.95 2.90
CA LYS A 236 -8.30 8.09 4.06
C LYS A 236 -8.21 6.64 3.61
N ASN A 237 -7.19 5.96 4.11
CA ASN A 237 -6.98 4.52 3.93
C ASN A 237 -7.62 3.76 5.09
N LYS A 238 -8.14 2.57 4.82
CA LYS A 238 -8.74 1.71 5.83
C LYS A 238 -8.62 0.24 5.42
N ILE A 239 -8.12 -0.60 6.33
CA ILE A 239 -8.23 -2.05 6.22
C ILE A 239 -9.68 -2.43 6.50
N VAL A 240 -10.31 -3.16 5.58
CA VAL A 240 -11.71 -3.58 5.68
C VAL A 240 -11.80 -5.03 6.10
N HIS A 241 -10.91 -5.87 5.58
CA HIS A 241 -10.87 -7.31 5.81
C HIS A 241 -9.42 -7.81 5.79
N LEU A 242 -9.13 -8.88 6.53
CA LEU A 242 -7.84 -9.58 6.55
C LEU A 242 -8.02 -11.09 6.32
N PHE A 243 -7.36 -11.93 7.11
CA PHE A 243 -7.20 -13.37 6.86
C PHE A 243 -8.36 -14.28 7.30
N GLY A 244 -9.54 -13.78 7.54
CA GLY A 244 -10.67 -14.60 7.96
C GLY A 244 -11.12 -14.34 9.38
N LYS A 245 -11.90 -15.27 9.95
CA LYS A 245 -12.57 -15.09 11.23
C LYS A 245 -11.85 -15.86 12.33
N ASP A 246 -11.85 -15.31 13.54
CA ASP A 246 -11.43 -15.99 14.75
C ASP A 246 -12.45 -17.09 15.17
N ALA A 247 -12.15 -17.78 16.27
CA ALA A 247 -13.04 -18.83 16.81
C ALA A 247 -14.44 -18.31 17.19
N ASN A 248 -14.60 -17.00 17.38
CA ASN A 248 -15.87 -16.33 17.72
C ASN A 248 -16.60 -15.81 16.48
N GLY A 249 -16.07 -16.06 15.28
CA GLY A 249 -16.64 -15.58 14.02
C GLY A 249 -16.37 -14.11 13.73
N LYS A 250 -15.56 -13.41 14.54
CA LYS A 250 -15.10 -12.05 14.32
C LYS A 250 -13.86 -12.08 13.42
N GLU A 251 -13.72 -11.10 12.54
CA GLU A 251 -12.53 -10.97 11.73
C GLU A 251 -11.29 -10.72 12.58
N ALA A 252 -10.26 -11.53 12.36
CA ALA A 252 -9.02 -11.46 13.13
C ALA A 252 -8.12 -10.35 12.59
N ASN A 253 -7.56 -9.56 13.47
CA ASN A 253 -6.45 -8.67 13.19
C ASN A 253 -5.17 -9.50 13.00
N ASP A 254 -4.30 -9.06 12.11
CA ASP A 254 -2.94 -9.58 12.05
C ASP A 254 -2.03 -8.67 12.90
N THR A 255 -1.83 -9.08 14.13
CA THR A 255 -0.95 -8.37 15.07
C THR A 255 0.52 -8.75 14.87
N GLY A 256 0.81 -9.62 13.89
CA GLY A 256 2.14 -10.18 13.67
C GLY A 256 2.62 -11.03 14.87
N ASN A 257 3.83 -11.54 14.83
CA ASN A 257 4.50 -12.10 16.01
C ASN A 257 5.03 -10.92 16.86
N ALA A 258 4.13 -10.22 17.53
CA ALA A 258 4.47 -9.08 18.39
C ALA A 258 5.32 -9.45 19.62
N THR A 259 5.66 -10.72 19.80
CA THR A 259 6.29 -11.26 21.01
C THR A 259 7.75 -11.61 20.89
N THR A 260 8.38 -11.49 19.72
CA THR A 260 9.80 -11.82 19.59
C THR A 260 10.63 -10.54 19.39
N ASN A 261 11.28 -10.12 20.48
CA ASN A 261 12.36 -9.13 20.52
C ASN A 261 12.04 -7.66 20.27
N GLY A 262 11.08 -7.08 20.96
CA GLY A 262 11.15 -5.64 21.35
C GLY A 262 11.21 -4.55 20.29
N TYR A 263 11.45 -4.85 19.02
CA TYR A 263 11.75 -3.85 17.98
C TYR A 263 10.88 -3.93 16.71
N GLU A 264 10.05 -4.94 16.50
CA GLU A 264 9.32 -5.12 15.24
C GLU A 264 7.80 -5.01 15.33
N THR A 265 7.27 -4.43 16.38
CA THR A 265 5.83 -4.26 16.58
C THR A 265 5.18 -3.16 15.73
N ALA A 266 5.93 -2.53 14.84
CA ALA A 266 5.48 -1.41 14.02
C ALA A 266 4.53 -1.78 12.87
N ARG A 267 4.14 -3.05 12.69
CA ARG A 267 3.34 -3.51 11.55
C ARG A 267 2.12 -4.33 11.91
N ALA A 268 1.42 -3.97 12.97
CA ALA A 268 0.12 -4.57 13.21
C ALA A 268 -0.89 -4.14 12.13
N LEU A 269 -1.46 -5.11 11.41
CA LEU A 269 -2.58 -4.86 10.50
C LEU A 269 -3.88 -4.98 11.29
N VAL A 270 -4.53 -3.85 11.53
CA VAL A 270 -5.75 -3.76 12.34
C VAL A 270 -6.93 -3.33 11.48
N ILE A 271 -8.01 -4.12 11.52
CA ILE A 271 -9.23 -3.82 10.78
C ILE A 271 -9.82 -2.52 11.29
N GLY A 272 -10.09 -1.62 10.37
CA GLY A 272 -10.60 -0.28 10.69
C GLY A 272 -9.55 0.82 10.62
N GLU A 273 -8.27 0.47 10.75
CA GLU A 273 -7.15 1.39 10.71
C GLU A 273 -6.47 1.44 9.33
N SER A 274 -5.54 2.38 9.16
CA SER A 274 -4.74 2.48 7.94
C SER A 274 -3.75 1.31 7.84
N ILE A 275 -3.44 0.87 6.61
CA ILE A 275 -2.40 -0.12 6.37
C ILE A 275 -1.00 0.34 6.82
N ASN A 276 -0.80 1.65 6.91
CA ASN A 276 0.43 2.29 7.38
C ASN A 276 0.24 2.94 8.76
N ALA A 277 -0.74 2.50 9.54
CA ALA A 277 -0.93 3.03 10.89
C ALA A 277 0.30 2.77 11.75
N ALA A 278 0.79 3.81 12.42
CA ALA A 278 1.79 3.66 13.45
C ALA A 278 1.14 3.14 14.72
N TRP A 279 1.65 2.04 15.24
CA TRP A 279 1.09 1.33 16.36
C TRP A 279 2.12 1.28 17.48
N ASP A 280 1.92 2.11 18.53
CA ASP A 280 2.87 2.22 19.63
C ASP A 280 2.20 2.74 20.91
N LEU A 281 2.97 2.83 22.00
CA LEU A 281 2.57 3.46 23.25
C LEU A 281 2.46 4.98 23.06
N LYS A 282 1.37 5.57 23.53
CA LYS A 282 1.20 7.02 23.45
C LYS A 282 1.96 7.73 24.56
N MET A 283 2.90 8.56 24.16
CA MET A 283 3.61 9.45 25.05
C MET A 283 2.67 10.59 25.52
N LEU A 284 2.57 10.80 26.84
CA LEU A 284 1.86 11.92 27.47
C LEU A 284 2.78 13.08 27.79
N GLY A 285 4.08 12.83 27.89
CA GLY A 285 5.10 13.81 28.24
C GLY A 285 6.30 13.15 28.90
N ILE A 286 7.06 13.94 29.65
CA ILE A 286 8.22 13.49 30.42
C ILE A 286 7.95 13.84 31.88
N PHE A 287 8.15 12.88 32.79
CA PHE A 287 8.03 13.13 34.22
C PHE A 287 9.01 14.21 34.69
N GLN A 288 8.50 15.29 35.26
CA GLN A 288 9.33 16.43 35.70
C GLN A 288 9.81 16.26 37.15
N SER A 289 9.12 15.47 37.96
CA SER A 289 9.44 15.30 39.37
C SER A 289 8.97 13.94 39.91
N GLN A 290 9.54 13.52 41.04
CA GLN A 290 9.09 12.33 41.76
C GLN A 290 7.64 12.45 42.18
N ALA A 291 7.17 13.63 42.59
CA ALA A 291 5.78 13.87 42.99
C ALA A 291 4.80 13.60 41.83
N GLU A 292 5.17 13.90 40.60
CA GLU A 292 4.36 13.59 39.43
C GLU A 292 4.25 12.08 39.20
N ILE A 293 5.36 11.33 39.36
CA ILE A 293 5.38 9.87 39.26
C ILE A 293 4.50 9.27 40.34
N ASP A 294 4.62 9.76 41.59
CA ASP A 294 3.86 9.27 42.71
C ASP A 294 2.35 9.55 42.59
N SER A 295 1.97 10.58 41.84
CA SER A 295 0.58 10.93 41.54
C SER A 295 0.02 10.20 40.29
N TYR A 296 0.88 9.57 39.49
CA TYR A 296 0.43 8.82 38.31
C TYR A 296 0.00 7.41 38.69
N VAL A 297 -1.26 7.30 39.17
CA VAL A 297 -1.85 6.09 39.74
C VAL A 297 -3.10 5.66 39.00
N ASP A 298 -3.41 4.37 39.11
CA ASP A 298 -4.66 3.77 38.64
C ASP A 298 -5.85 4.13 39.57
N ALA A 299 -7.05 3.62 39.24
CA ALA A 299 -8.26 3.83 40.04
C ALA A 299 -8.17 3.25 41.49
N ASN A 300 -7.23 2.36 41.73
CA ASN A 300 -7.01 1.71 43.04
C ASN A 300 -5.87 2.39 43.83
N GLY A 301 -5.23 3.42 43.28
CA GLY A 301 -4.11 4.11 43.90
C GLY A 301 -2.75 3.45 43.67
N ASN A 302 -2.63 2.45 42.82
CA ASN A 302 -1.35 1.83 42.49
C ASN A 302 -0.65 2.63 41.38
N LYS A 303 0.68 2.78 41.47
CA LYS A 303 1.47 3.49 40.48
C LYS A 303 1.46 2.74 39.12
N ILE A 304 1.14 3.43 38.06
CA ILE A 304 1.08 2.89 36.69
C ILE A 304 2.51 2.63 36.12
N GLN A 305 3.48 3.49 36.46
CA GLN A 305 4.90 3.33 36.12
C GLN A 305 5.76 3.41 37.38
N PRO A 306 5.79 2.34 38.21
CA PRO A 306 6.43 2.39 39.53
C PRO A 306 7.96 2.57 39.49
N ASP A 307 8.60 2.08 38.41
CA ASP A 307 10.06 2.12 38.24
C ASP A 307 10.58 3.38 37.50
N ALA A 308 9.66 4.30 37.15
CA ALA A 308 10.04 5.51 36.46
C ALA A 308 10.82 6.48 37.38
N VAL A 309 11.70 7.26 36.77
CA VAL A 309 12.43 8.34 37.45
C VAL A 309 12.18 9.67 36.73
N PRO A 310 12.40 10.85 37.39
CA PRO A 310 12.29 12.13 36.73
C PRO A 310 13.19 12.18 35.47
N GLY A 311 12.61 12.56 34.34
CA GLY A 311 13.24 12.51 33.02
C GLY A 311 12.77 11.36 32.12
N ASP A 312 12.09 10.37 32.68
CA ASP A 312 11.52 9.26 31.90
C ASP A 312 10.24 9.67 31.16
N ILE A 313 9.92 8.93 30.10
CA ILE A 313 8.71 9.13 29.31
C ILE A 313 7.50 8.62 30.10
N LYS A 314 6.48 9.47 30.20
CA LYS A 314 5.16 9.13 30.72
C LYS A 314 4.30 8.60 29.59
N PHE A 315 3.88 7.34 29.69
CA PHE A 315 3.00 6.70 28.73
C PHE A 315 1.54 6.68 29.18
N LEU A 316 0.63 6.61 28.23
CA LEU A 316 -0.79 6.42 28.51
C LEU A 316 -1.09 4.95 28.79
N ASP A 317 -1.68 4.67 29.94
CA ASP A 317 -2.38 3.41 30.21
C ASP A 317 -3.68 3.42 29.39
N TYR A 318 -3.64 2.79 28.21
CA TYR A 318 -4.72 2.87 27.22
C TYR A 318 -5.85 1.90 27.54
N ASN A 319 -5.53 0.73 28.05
CA ASN A 319 -6.49 -0.32 28.41
C ASN A 319 -7.05 -0.15 29.84
N GLY A 320 -6.42 0.69 30.67
CA GLY A 320 -6.83 1.00 32.04
C GLY A 320 -6.54 -0.11 33.04
N ASP A 321 -5.55 -0.97 32.78
CA ASP A 321 -5.20 -2.10 33.65
C ASP A 321 -4.23 -1.74 34.80
N GLY A 322 -3.79 -0.47 34.83
CA GLY A 322 -2.92 0.07 35.90
C GLY A 322 -1.43 -0.17 35.70
N LYS A 323 -1.01 -0.58 34.52
CA LYS A 323 0.41 -0.78 34.17
C LYS A 323 0.65 -0.47 32.70
N ILE A 324 1.86 -0.11 32.35
CA ILE A 324 2.25 0.08 30.94
C ILE A 324 2.81 -1.23 30.38
N SER A 325 2.17 -1.72 29.34
CA SER A 325 2.51 -2.97 28.67
C SER A 325 2.37 -2.88 27.15
N THR A 326 2.61 -3.97 26.44
CA THR A 326 2.34 -4.06 25.00
C THR A 326 0.84 -3.95 24.67
N ASP A 327 -0.05 -4.20 25.64
CA ASP A 327 -1.48 -4.15 25.45
C ASP A 327 -2.03 -2.71 25.43
N ASP A 328 -1.20 -1.72 25.82
CA ASP A 328 -1.49 -0.28 25.74
C ASP A 328 -1.16 0.33 24.38
N ARG A 329 -0.58 -0.46 23.49
CA ARG A 329 -0.29 0.01 22.14
C ARG A 329 -1.58 0.25 21.38
N HIS A 330 -1.65 1.38 20.71
CA HIS A 330 -2.78 1.75 19.84
C HIS A 330 -2.30 2.57 18.67
N CYS A 331 -3.20 2.89 17.74
CA CYS A 331 -2.88 3.72 16.58
C CYS A 331 -2.56 5.15 17.05
N ILE A 332 -1.34 5.60 16.83
CA ILE A 332 -0.85 6.93 17.23
C ILE A 332 -0.70 7.90 16.06
N GLY A 333 -0.91 7.45 14.78
CA GLY A 333 -0.80 8.29 13.60
C GLY A 333 -1.27 7.62 12.31
#